data_98b247dc16588f4ec174dcf74fa48e27
#
_entry.id   98b247dc16588f4ec174dcf74fa48e27
#
_cell.length_a   1.000
_cell.length_b   1.000
_cell.length_c   1.000
_cell.angle_alpha   90.00
_cell.angle_beta   90.00
_cell.angle_gamma   90.00
#
_symmetry.space_group_name_H-M   'P 1'
#
loop_
_entity.id
_entity.type
_entity.pdbx_description
1 polymer ?
#
loop_
_entity_poly.entity_id
_entity_poly.type
_entity_poly.pdbx_seq_one_letter_code
_entity_poly.pdbx_strand_id
1 'polypeptide(L)'
;WAVAFKIESHNHPSAVEPFQGAATGVGGILRDIMSMGARPIALLDSLRFGPPEEARSRYLLKGVVSGIAFYGNAIGVPTVGGDLYFHEGYRENPLVNAMCLGLLREEHLKRSRASLGRPIYYAGAKTGRDGIGGAAFASRELKEEKAEDRPAVQVGDPFLGKLLMEATLEAIELDLVEG
;
A
#
# COMPACT_ATOMS: atom_id res chain seq x y z
N TRP A 1 25.14 0.71 -5.05
CA TRP A 1 23.72 0.94 -5.03
C TRP A 1 22.97 -0.38 -5.17
N ALA A 2 21.88 -0.52 -4.42
CA ALA A 2 20.97 -1.65 -4.50
C ALA A 2 19.54 -1.18 -4.82
N VAL A 3 18.73 -2.10 -5.32
CA VAL A 3 17.32 -1.88 -5.64
C VAL A 3 16.49 -2.77 -4.74
N ALA A 4 15.50 -2.18 -4.08
CA ALA A 4 14.46 -2.91 -3.35
C ALA A 4 13.14 -2.78 -4.11
N PHE A 5 12.39 -3.87 -4.23
CA PHE A 5 11.06 -3.84 -4.81
C PHE A 5 10.15 -4.87 -4.17
N LYS A 6 8.89 -4.57 -4.14
CA LYS A 6 7.83 -5.50 -3.69
C LYS A 6 6.53 -5.20 -4.40
N ILE A 7 5.74 -6.23 -4.63
CA ILE A 7 4.37 -6.15 -5.12
C ILE A 7 3.43 -6.78 -4.10
N GLU A 8 2.27 -6.18 -3.91
CA GLU A 8 1.23 -6.66 -2.99
C GLU A 8 -0.16 -6.47 -3.58
N SER A 9 -1.08 -7.39 -3.26
CA SER A 9 -2.47 -7.34 -3.73
C SER A 9 -3.38 -6.72 -2.68
N HIS A 10 -4.20 -5.74 -3.10
CA HIS A 10 -5.24 -5.10 -2.30
C HIS A 10 -6.64 -5.28 -2.91
N ASN A 11 -6.97 -6.51 -3.33
CA ASN A 11 -8.17 -6.84 -4.07
C ASN A 11 -9.44 -6.66 -3.23
N HIS A 12 -9.58 -7.40 -2.13
CA HIS A 12 -10.76 -7.39 -1.26
C HIS A 12 -11.07 -5.99 -0.69
N PRO A 13 -10.10 -5.28 -0.11
CA PRO A 13 -10.34 -3.90 0.33
C PRO A 13 -10.84 -2.99 -0.79
N SER A 14 -10.28 -3.13 -1.99
CA SER A 14 -10.68 -2.34 -3.15
C SER A 14 -12.05 -2.73 -3.72
N ALA A 15 -12.50 -3.98 -3.53
CA ALA A 15 -13.84 -4.41 -3.91
C ALA A 15 -14.93 -3.76 -3.06
N VAL A 16 -14.62 -3.48 -1.79
CA VAL A 16 -15.54 -2.90 -0.79
C VAL A 16 -15.47 -1.37 -0.79
N GLU A 17 -14.28 -0.83 -0.67
CA GLU A 17 -14.00 0.62 -0.61
C GLU A 17 -12.82 0.93 -1.55
N PRO A 18 -13.09 1.12 -2.86
CA PRO A 18 -12.05 1.13 -3.87
C PRO A 18 -11.01 2.25 -3.69
N PHE A 19 -11.42 3.42 -3.20
CA PHE A 19 -10.50 4.52 -2.95
C PHE A 19 -9.54 4.21 -1.81
N GLN A 20 -10.07 3.89 -0.63
CA GLN A 20 -9.24 3.62 0.56
C GLN A 20 -8.47 2.30 0.43
N GLY A 21 -9.08 1.28 -0.15
CA GLY A 21 -8.43 -0.01 -0.38
C GLY A 21 -7.19 0.12 -1.25
N ALA A 22 -7.27 0.87 -2.34
CA ALA A 22 -6.13 1.13 -3.22
C ALA A 22 -5.11 2.10 -2.60
N ALA A 23 -5.56 3.17 -1.94
CA ALA A 23 -4.68 4.10 -1.23
C ALA A 23 -3.85 3.39 -0.16
N THR A 24 -4.47 2.51 0.63
CA THR A 24 -3.78 1.70 1.64
C THR A 24 -2.80 0.71 1.00
N GLY A 25 -3.13 0.16 -0.17
CA GLY A 25 -2.22 -0.69 -0.94
C GLY A 25 -0.91 0.03 -1.27
N VAL A 26 -1.03 1.25 -1.82
CA VAL A 26 0.15 2.09 -2.09
C VAL A 26 0.90 2.40 -0.80
N GLY A 27 0.20 2.81 0.27
CA GLY A 27 0.83 3.10 1.56
C GLY A 27 1.57 1.90 2.16
N GLY A 28 0.99 0.69 2.06
CA GLY A 28 1.60 -0.55 2.53
C GLY A 28 2.90 -0.86 1.82
N ILE A 29 2.88 -0.83 0.48
CA ILE A 29 4.04 -1.17 -0.31
C ILE A 29 5.20 -0.16 -0.15
N LEU A 30 4.88 1.12 0.04
CA LEU A 30 5.87 2.16 0.34
C LEU A 30 6.55 1.92 1.68
N ARG A 31 5.79 1.51 2.71
CA ARG A 31 6.33 1.18 4.03
C ARG A 31 7.29 0.00 3.98
N ASP A 32 6.97 -1.02 3.22
CA ASP A 32 7.86 -2.18 3.05
C ASP A 32 9.20 -1.79 2.43
N ILE A 33 9.19 -0.89 1.45
CA ILE A 33 10.41 -0.43 0.79
C ILE A 33 11.24 0.47 1.73
N MET A 34 10.62 1.45 2.40
CA MET A 34 11.36 2.35 3.29
C MET A 34 11.90 1.64 4.53
N SER A 35 11.22 0.59 5.02
CA SER A 35 11.69 -0.19 6.17
C SER A 35 12.99 -0.94 5.89
N MET A 36 13.32 -1.18 4.63
CA MET A 36 14.61 -1.76 4.21
C MET A 36 15.72 -0.70 4.07
N GLY A 37 15.44 0.56 4.31
CA GLY A 37 16.36 1.66 4.06
C GLY A 37 16.37 2.18 2.63
N ALA A 38 15.44 1.71 1.79
CA ALA A 38 15.34 2.14 0.42
C ALA A 38 14.38 3.33 0.27
N ARG A 39 14.82 4.35 -0.45
CA ARG A 39 13.95 5.47 -0.84
C ARG A 39 13.02 5.05 -1.97
N PRO A 40 11.70 5.04 -1.76
CA PRO A 40 10.74 4.82 -2.83
C PRO A 40 10.90 5.86 -3.96
N ILE A 41 10.97 5.39 -5.19
CA ILE A 41 11.18 6.25 -6.37
C ILE A 41 10.14 6.07 -7.47
N ALA A 42 9.45 4.94 -7.49
CA ALA A 42 8.47 4.64 -8.52
C ALA A 42 7.40 3.67 -8.01
N LEU A 43 6.17 3.86 -8.47
CA LEU A 43 5.06 2.93 -8.35
C LEU A 43 4.77 2.34 -9.73
N LEU A 44 4.40 1.06 -9.73
CA LEU A 44 3.91 0.34 -10.91
C LEU A 44 2.70 -0.49 -10.46
N ASP A 45 1.59 -0.37 -11.17
CA ASP A 45 0.35 -1.00 -10.76
C ASP A 45 -0.16 -1.95 -11.84
N SER A 46 -0.59 -3.14 -11.43
CA SER A 46 -1.23 -4.11 -12.32
C SER A 46 -2.68 -4.27 -11.92
N LEU A 47 -3.58 -3.81 -12.79
CA LEU A 47 -4.99 -3.65 -12.50
C LEU A 47 -5.87 -4.51 -13.40
N ARG A 48 -6.86 -5.20 -12.83
CA ARG A 48 -7.86 -5.99 -13.55
C ARG A 48 -9.25 -5.68 -13.01
N PHE A 49 -10.19 -5.42 -13.93
CA PHE A 49 -11.58 -5.13 -13.60
C PHE A 49 -12.53 -5.93 -14.49
N GLY A 50 -13.80 -5.97 -14.13
CA GLY A 50 -14.87 -6.47 -14.99
C GLY A 50 -15.05 -5.63 -16.26
N PRO A 51 -15.98 -5.99 -17.15
CA PRO A 51 -16.21 -5.27 -18.41
C PRO A 51 -16.42 -3.77 -18.20
N PRO A 52 -15.78 -2.90 -19.01
CA PRO A 52 -15.83 -1.45 -18.80
C PRO A 52 -17.20 -0.82 -19.07
N GLU A 53 -18.09 -1.54 -19.75
CA GLU A 53 -19.48 -1.13 -20.01
C GLU A 53 -20.35 -1.18 -18.75
N GLU A 54 -19.94 -1.95 -17.75
CA GLU A 54 -20.68 -2.14 -16.51
C GLU A 54 -20.45 -0.98 -15.53
N ALA A 55 -21.52 -0.49 -14.94
CA ALA A 55 -21.45 0.61 -13.98
C ALA A 55 -20.58 0.27 -12.76
N ARG A 56 -20.62 -0.97 -12.28
CA ARG A 56 -19.82 -1.46 -11.16
C ARG A 56 -18.33 -1.43 -11.48
N SER A 57 -17.93 -1.93 -12.63
CA SER A 57 -16.53 -1.96 -13.07
C SER A 57 -15.96 -0.54 -13.20
N ARG A 58 -16.74 0.40 -13.75
CA ARG A 58 -16.35 1.81 -13.83
C ARG A 58 -16.21 2.46 -12.46
N TYR A 59 -17.11 2.15 -11.53
CA TYR A 59 -17.04 2.65 -10.16
C TYR A 59 -15.76 2.16 -9.45
N LEU A 60 -15.47 0.87 -9.54
CA LEU A 60 -14.27 0.27 -8.97
C LEU A 60 -13.00 0.87 -9.59
N LEU A 61 -12.92 0.91 -10.91
CA LEU A 61 -11.77 1.50 -11.63
C LEU A 61 -11.53 2.95 -11.22
N LYS A 62 -12.57 3.78 -11.24
CA LYS A 62 -12.46 5.19 -10.85
C LYS A 62 -11.95 5.33 -9.41
N GLY A 63 -12.52 4.57 -8.47
CA GLY A 63 -12.12 4.62 -7.07
C GLY A 63 -10.68 4.18 -6.85
N VAL A 64 -10.28 3.06 -7.45
CA VAL A 64 -8.92 2.51 -7.35
C VAL A 64 -7.89 3.49 -7.92
N VAL A 65 -8.09 3.97 -9.14
CA VAL A 65 -7.16 4.93 -9.77
C VAL A 65 -7.07 6.23 -8.95
N SER A 66 -8.21 6.71 -8.43
CA SER A 66 -8.20 7.90 -7.57
C SER A 66 -7.45 7.67 -6.26
N GLY A 67 -7.57 6.50 -5.63
CA GLY A 67 -6.86 6.14 -4.41
C GLY A 67 -5.35 6.04 -4.62
N ILE A 68 -4.91 5.39 -5.70
CA ILE A 68 -3.50 5.31 -6.10
C ILE A 68 -2.93 6.71 -6.32
N ALA A 69 -3.62 7.52 -7.12
CA ALA A 69 -3.21 8.89 -7.42
C ALA A 69 -3.14 9.77 -6.17
N PHE A 70 -4.15 9.68 -5.30
CA PHE A 70 -4.19 10.44 -4.04
C PHE A 70 -2.95 10.15 -3.17
N TYR A 71 -2.67 8.87 -2.93
CA TYR A 71 -1.56 8.48 -2.07
C TYR A 71 -0.21 8.78 -2.72
N GLY A 72 -0.01 8.36 -3.96
CA GLY A 72 1.24 8.56 -4.68
C GLY A 72 1.62 10.03 -4.84
N ASN A 73 0.66 10.87 -5.23
CA ASN A 73 0.88 12.31 -5.39
C ASN A 73 1.21 13.01 -4.06
N ALA A 74 0.46 12.68 -2.99
CA ALA A 74 0.69 13.31 -1.69
C ALA A 74 2.04 12.92 -1.07
N ILE A 75 2.50 11.69 -1.28
CA ILE A 75 3.82 11.24 -0.79
C ILE A 75 4.97 11.63 -1.73
N GLY A 76 4.65 12.01 -2.97
CA GLY A 76 5.64 12.43 -3.97
C GLY A 76 6.36 11.28 -4.67
N VAL A 77 5.71 10.12 -4.83
CA VAL A 77 6.24 8.97 -5.57
C VAL A 77 5.36 8.73 -6.80
N PRO A 78 5.91 8.91 -8.03
CA PRO A 78 5.11 8.81 -9.24
C PRO A 78 4.77 7.36 -9.61
N THR A 79 3.58 7.14 -10.15
CA THR A 79 3.27 5.92 -10.90
C THR A 79 3.83 6.06 -12.31
N VAL A 80 4.83 5.25 -12.65
CA VAL A 80 5.58 5.35 -13.90
C VAL A 80 5.22 4.26 -14.92
N GLY A 81 4.44 3.27 -14.51
CA GLY A 81 4.04 2.17 -15.38
C GLY A 81 3.00 1.27 -14.74
N GLY A 82 2.73 0.18 -15.44
CA GLY A 82 1.75 -0.81 -15.04
C GLY A 82 0.94 -1.30 -16.23
N ASP A 83 -0.13 -2.02 -15.95
CA ASP A 83 -1.05 -2.50 -16.97
C ASP A 83 -2.50 -2.49 -16.47
N LEU A 84 -3.42 -2.42 -17.43
CA LEU A 84 -4.85 -2.43 -17.16
C LEU A 84 -5.54 -3.38 -18.16
N TYR A 85 -6.30 -4.35 -17.62
CA TYR A 85 -7.10 -5.27 -18.41
C TYR A 85 -8.51 -5.43 -17.85
N PHE A 86 -9.43 -5.82 -18.73
CA PHE A 86 -10.82 -6.07 -18.41
C PHE A 86 -11.19 -7.52 -18.73
N HIS A 87 -11.84 -8.20 -17.79
CA HIS A 87 -12.32 -9.56 -17.98
C HIS A 87 -13.46 -9.86 -17.00
N GLU A 88 -14.44 -10.63 -17.43
CA GLU A 88 -15.65 -10.95 -16.66
C GLU A 88 -15.35 -11.50 -15.25
N GLY A 89 -14.29 -12.29 -15.09
CA GLY A 89 -13.89 -12.86 -13.80
C GLY A 89 -13.54 -11.84 -12.72
N TYR A 90 -13.34 -10.58 -13.07
CA TYR A 90 -13.01 -9.51 -12.12
C TYR A 90 -14.16 -8.55 -11.80
N ARG A 91 -15.42 -8.92 -12.13
CA ARG A 91 -16.59 -8.06 -11.88
C ARG A 91 -16.77 -7.67 -10.42
N GLU A 92 -16.67 -8.64 -9.53
CA GLU A 92 -16.98 -8.48 -8.12
C GLU A 92 -15.73 -8.26 -7.28
N ASN A 93 -14.62 -8.87 -7.66
CA ASN A 93 -13.35 -8.79 -6.96
C ASN A 93 -12.24 -8.38 -7.94
N PRO A 94 -11.94 -7.09 -8.05
CA PRO A 94 -10.90 -6.61 -8.96
C PRO A 94 -9.52 -7.11 -8.51
N LEU A 95 -8.59 -7.24 -9.44
CA LEU A 95 -7.18 -7.37 -9.10
C LEU A 95 -6.57 -5.98 -9.00
N VAL A 96 -6.05 -5.67 -7.83
CA VAL A 96 -5.36 -4.39 -7.55
C VAL A 96 -4.01 -4.74 -6.95
N ASN A 97 -3.01 -4.80 -7.80
CA ASN A 97 -1.63 -5.03 -7.38
C ASN A 97 -0.86 -3.71 -7.42
N ALA A 98 -0.33 -3.31 -6.28
CA ALA A 98 0.58 -2.19 -6.15
C ALA A 98 2.01 -2.69 -6.02
N MET A 99 2.91 -2.16 -6.80
CA MET A 99 4.35 -2.41 -6.74
C MET A 99 5.09 -1.10 -6.47
N CYS A 100 6.08 -1.16 -5.61
CA CYS A 100 7.00 -0.05 -5.39
C CYS A 100 8.43 -0.47 -5.65
N LEU A 101 9.17 0.42 -6.29
CA LEU A 101 10.61 0.33 -6.50
C LEU A 101 11.30 1.40 -5.64
N GLY A 102 12.37 1.03 -4.96
CA GLY A 102 13.20 1.94 -4.18
C GLY A 102 14.68 1.74 -4.44
N LEU A 103 15.45 2.77 -4.16
CA LEU A 103 16.91 2.77 -4.23
C LEU A 103 17.53 2.97 -2.85
N LEU A 104 18.65 2.29 -2.61
CA LEU A 104 19.43 2.44 -1.37
C LEU A 104 20.94 2.28 -1.64
N ARG A 105 21.73 2.81 -0.73
CA ARG A 105 23.14 2.41 -0.59
C ARG A 105 23.19 1.05 0.12
N GLU A 106 24.03 0.15 -0.30
CA GLU A 106 24.12 -1.20 0.31
C GLU A 106 24.41 -1.15 1.81
N GLU A 107 25.20 -0.17 2.24
CA GLU A 107 25.49 0.08 3.66
C GLU A 107 24.26 0.47 4.50
N HIS A 108 23.21 1.00 3.88
CA HIS A 108 21.97 1.39 4.54
C HIS A 108 20.91 0.27 4.57
N LEU A 109 21.22 -0.89 3.99
CA LEU A 109 20.26 -2.00 4.00
C LEU A 109 19.97 -2.47 5.42
N LYS A 110 18.75 -2.28 5.86
CA LYS A 110 18.25 -2.79 7.14
C LYS A 110 17.49 -4.11 6.94
N ARG A 111 17.70 -5.01 7.88
CA ARG A 111 16.96 -6.26 7.99
C ARG A 111 16.22 -6.25 9.31
N SER A 112 15.02 -6.83 9.35
CA SER A 112 14.27 -6.95 10.59
C SER A 112 15.12 -7.61 11.66
N ARG A 113 15.50 -6.85 12.68
CA ARG A 113 16.38 -7.28 13.76
C ARG A 113 15.98 -6.58 15.06
N ALA A 114 15.96 -7.35 16.14
CA ALA A 114 15.81 -6.82 17.49
C ALA A 114 16.88 -7.43 18.37
N SER A 115 17.69 -6.59 19.00
CA SER A 115 18.78 -7.03 19.92
C SER A 115 18.34 -6.87 21.37
N LEU A 116 18.74 -7.82 22.22
CA LEU A 116 18.47 -7.76 23.66
C LEU A 116 19.05 -6.51 24.29
N GLY A 117 18.25 -5.83 25.12
CA GLY A 117 18.64 -4.61 25.83
C GLY A 117 18.53 -3.32 25.01
N ARG A 118 18.12 -3.40 23.75
CA ARG A 118 17.83 -2.22 22.94
C ARG A 118 16.38 -1.77 23.09
N PRO A 119 16.09 -0.46 23.15
CA PRO A 119 14.73 0.03 23.19
C PRO A 119 14.03 -0.20 21.85
N ILE A 120 12.73 -0.47 21.92
CA ILE A 120 11.85 -0.53 20.75
C ILE A 120 10.98 0.72 20.75
N TYR A 121 10.95 1.44 19.63
CA TYR A 121 10.13 2.63 19.46
C TYR A 121 8.97 2.33 18.51
N TYR A 122 7.79 2.75 18.90
CA TYR A 122 6.61 2.76 18.03
C TYR A 122 6.39 4.18 17.53
N ALA A 123 6.54 4.39 16.23
CA ALA A 123 6.37 5.68 15.58
C ALA A 123 5.22 5.64 14.57
N GLY A 124 4.34 6.64 14.61
CA GLY A 124 3.21 6.73 13.68
C GLY A 124 1.99 7.38 14.28
N ALA A 125 0.85 7.23 13.60
CA ALA A 125 -0.44 7.73 14.03
C ALA A 125 -0.95 6.99 15.27
N LYS A 126 -1.84 7.65 16.01
CA LYS A 126 -2.65 6.96 17.01
C LYS A 126 -3.49 5.89 16.32
N THR A 127 -3.49 4.69 16.88
CA THR A 127 -4.26 3.57 16.36
C THR A 127 -5.75 3.84 16.51
N GLY A 128 -6.49 3.80 15.41
CA GLY A 128 -7.96 3.86 15.36
C GLY A 128 -8.58 2.46 15.35
N ARG A 129 -9.86 2.41 15.02
CA ARG A 129 -10.61 1.15 14.86
C ARG A 129 -10.73 0.72 13.39
N ASP A 130 -10.32 1.58 12.46
CA ASP A 130 -10.32 1.27 11.03
C ASP A 130 -9.29 0.20 10.72
N GLY A 131 -9.66 -0.77 9.89
CA GLY A 131 -8.79 -1.86 9.51
C GLY A 131 -8.66 -3.00 10.51
N ILE A 132 -9.47 -3.01 11.59
CA ILE A 132 -9.51 -4.14 12.52
C ILE A 132 -9.94 -5.41 11.75
N GLY A 133 -9.12 -6.46 11.87
CA GLY A 133 -9.37 -7.71 11.17
C GLY A 133 -9.08 -7.67 9.66
N GLY A 134 -8.42 -6.62 9.15
CA GLY A 134 -8.15 -6.45 7.72
C GLY A 134 -7.41 -7.62 7.08
N ALA A 135 -6.42 -8.21 7.75
CA ALA A 135 -5.71 -9.39 7.24
C ALA A 135 -6.63 -10.63 7.15
N ALA A 136 -7.48 -10.86 8.15
CA ALA A 136 -8.47 -11.93 8.10
C ALA A 136 -9.54 -11.66 7.04
N PHE A 137 -9.96 -10.41 6.87
CA PHE A 137 -10.87 -9.99 5.81
C PHE A 137 -10.29 -10.27 4.42
N ALA A 138 -9.03 -9.95 4.18
CA ALA A 138 -8.37 -10.19 2.89
C ALA A 138 -8.25 -11.68 2.51
N SER A 139 -8.38 -12.59 3.49
CA SER A 139 -8.22 -14.05 3.30
C SER A 139 -9.55 -14.83 3.23
N ARG A 140 -10.70 -14.17 3.34
CA ARG A 140 -12.02 -14.83 3.29
C ARG A 140 -12.74 -14.56 1.97
N GLU A 141 -13.75 -15.37 1.66
CA GLU A 141 -14.63 -15.12 0.52
C GLU A 141 -15.45 -13.84 0.71
N LEU A 142 -15.58 -13.04 -0.34
CA LEU A 142 -16.43 -11.85 -0.34
C LEU A 142 -17.90 -12.26 -0.34
N LYS A 143 -18.66 -11.77 0.64
CA LYS A 143 -20.10 -11.91 0.71
C LYS A 143 -20.78 -10.76 -0.03
N GLU A 144 -22.07 -10.96 -0.39
CA GLU A 144 -22.86 -9.93 -1.08
C GLU A 144 -23.05 -8.64 -0.25
N GLU A 145 -23.05 -8.74 1.10
CA GLU A 145 -23.23 -7.62 2.02
C GLU A 145 -21.90 -6.89 2.27
N LYS A 146 -21.40 -6.23 1.23
CA LYS A 146 -20.11 -5.51 1.25
C LYS A 146 -20.08 -4.28 2.19
N ALA A 147 -21.23 -3.72 2.57
CA ALA A 147 -21.32 -2.54 3.42
C ALA A 147 -20.86 -2.81 4.86
N GLU A 148 -21.07 -4.02 5.38
CA GLU A 148 -20.65 -4.43 6.71
C GLU A 148 -19.13 -4.60 6.84
N ASP A 149 -18.45 -4.81 5.72
CA ASP A 149 -17.00 -5.02 5.67
C ASP A 149 -16.19 -3.71 5.57
N ARG A 150 -16.83 -2.56 5.37
CA ARG A 150 -16.15 -1.25 5.26
C ARG A 150 -15.25 -0.92 6.46
N PRO A 151 -15.65 -1.19 7.72
CA PRO A 151 -14.77 -0.93 8.86
C PRO A 151 -13.48 -1.75 8.87
N ALA A 152 -13.41 -2.84 8.12
CA ALA A 152 -12.20 -3.66 7.98
C ALA A 152 -11.19 -3.06 6.99
N VAL A 153 -11.59 -2.08 6.17
CA VAL A 153 -10.70 -1.37 5.26
C VAL A 153 -9.96 -0.27 6.00
N GLN A 154 -8.64 -0.26 5.88
CA GLN A 154 -7.80 0.77 6.48
C GLN A 154 -7.95 2.10 5.74
N VAL A 155 -7.81 3.20 6.47
CA VAL A 155 -7.74 4.55 5.90
C VAL A 155 -6.28 4.93 5.67
N GLY A 156 -5.96 5.30 4.42
CA GLY A 156 -4.62 5.73 4.07
C GLY A 156 -4.38 7.20 4.46
N ASP A 157 -3.33 7.46 5.23
CA ASP A 157 -2.86 8.81 5.54
C ASP A 157 -1.49 9.06 4.87
N PRO A 158 -1.49 9.63 3.65
CA PRO A 158 -0.25 9.86 2.92
C PRO A 158 0.59 11.01 3.49
N PHE A 159 -0.02 11.97 4.20
CA PHE A 159 0.73 13.05 4.86
C PHE A 159 1.62 12.50 5.96
N LEU A 160 1.03 11.75 6.90
CA LEU A 160 1.80 11.09 7.94
C LEU A 160 2.74 10.04 7.36
N GLY A 161 2.32 9.33 6.31
CA GLY A 161 3.17 8.40 5.57
C GLY A 161 4.44 9.06 5.02
N LYS A 162 4.32 10.28 4.49
CA LYS A 162 5.47 11.08 4.01
C LYS A 162 6.42 11.44 5.15
N LEU A 163 5.88 11.94 6.26
CA LEU A 163 6.70 12.30 7.43
C LEU A 163 7.45 11.09 7.99
N LEU A 164 6.78 9.95 8.10
CA LEU A 164 7.39 8.70 8.56
C LEU A 164 8.49 8.22 7.60
N MET A 165 8.26 8.31 6.30
CA MET A 165 9.23 7.93 5.29
C MET A 165 10.52 8.76 5.42
N GLU A 166 10.40 10.06 5.46
CA GLU A 166 11.58 10.93 5.58
C GLU A 166 12.32 10.71 6.89
N ALA A 167 11.60 10.66 8.03
CA ALA A 167 12.22 10.43 9.34
C ALA A 167 12.89 9.05 9.44
N THR A 168 12.27 8.00 8.88
CA THR A 168 12.84 6.65 8.88
C THR A 168 14.13 6.59 8.05
N LEU A 169 14.11 7.15 6.85
CA LEU A 169 15.26 7.14 5.96
C LEU A 169 16.42 7.97 6.56
N GLU A 170 16.12 9.14 7.13
CA GLU A 170 17.13 9.95 7.82
C GLU A 170 17.73 9.21 9.03
N ALA A 171 16.90 8.54 9.84
CA ALA A 171 17.39 7.76 10.98
C ALA A 171 18.31 6.59 10.54
N ILE A 172 18.03 5.98 9.41
CA ILE A 172 18.86 4.92 8.81
C ILE A 172 20.17 5.49 8.27
N GLU A 173 20.12 6.61 7.54
CA GLU A 173 21.30 7.29 6.99
C GLU A 173 22.27 7.75 8.09
N LEU A 174 21.74 8.15 9.25
CA LEU A 174 22.51 8.55 10.42
C LEU A 174 22.91 7.38 11.33
N ASP A 175 22.59 6.15 10.95
CA ASP A 175 22.85 4.90 11.72
C ASP A 175 22.28 4.93 13.15
N LEU A 176 21.13 5.57 13.33
CA LEU A 176 20.43 5.68 14.62
C LEU A 176 19.58 4.45 14.96
N VAL A 177 19.33 3.57 13.99
CA VAL A 177 18.46 2.40 14.14
C VAL A 177 19.18 1.13 13.68
N GLU A 178 18.91 0.04 14.35
CA GLU A 178 19.51 -1.28 14.09
C GLU A 178 18.75 -2.06 13.00
N GLY A 179 17.44 -1.88 12.93
CA GLY A 179 16.54 -2.55 11.99
C GLY A 179 15.08 -2.25 12.26
#